data_eb30275b73adf9416af507618681f86f
#
_entry.id   eb30275b73adf9416af507618681f86f
#
_cell.length_a   1.000
_cell.length_b   1.000
_cell.length_c   1.000
_cell.angle_alpha   90.00
_cell.angle_beta   90.00
_cell.angle_gamma   90.00
#
_symmetry.space_group_name_H-M   'P 1'
#
loop_
_entity.id
_entity.type
_entity.pdbx_description
1 polymer ?
#
loop_
_entity_poly.entity_id
_entity_poly.type
_entity_poly.pdbx_seq_one_letter_code
_entity_poly.pdbx_strand_id
1 'polypeptide(L)'
;MSLNVGVIGAGAMGTAISQCIAPNTNKLLLYARRKEICDDINEGHINCEYHPSVKLHENIRAVNDLCDLKDVDVIFLCIPSSVMRQTMVQLNEIVSDKCIFVSTAKGIENKTNKRMSEVIEEETGRSAVVLSGPNIASEMMKNLPSATTIASIEKKDLKIVKSVLSTPKLKVNTNHDVIGTEFCGIIKNILAISQGICKGMGINDNAKFAVFTKSYNETKCIIEKVGGNRSTVDDYCGFGDIITASTLNVSRNHTLGIWYGQGVYLDEQTGVLFEGKNTATVSYTHLRAHETLSDL
;
A
#
# COMPACT_ATOMS: atom_id res chain seq x y z
N MET A 1 -4.11 14.65 -22.08
CA MET A 1 -2.63 14.71 -22.18
C MET A 1 -2.13 13.36 -21.76
N SER A 2 -1.26 12.77 -22.54
CA SER A 2 -0.62 11.51 -22.19
C SER A 2 0.53 11.83 -21.24
N LEU A 3 0.56 11.22 -20.06
CA LEU A 3 1.52 11.49 -18.97
C LEU A 3 2.67 10.50 -19.00
N ASN A 4 3.85 10.95 -18.59
CA ASN A 4 4.99 10.08 -18.29
C ASN A 4 4.90 9.64 -16.82
N VAL A 5 4.96 8.36 -16.58
CA VAL A 5 4.74 7.79 -15.25
C VAL A 5 5.93 6.94 -14.82
N GLY A 6 6.35 7.12 -13.58
CA GLY A 6 7.30 6.28 -12.89
C GLY A 6 6.59 5.38 -11.87
N VAL A 7 7.08 4.15 -11.72
CA VAL A 7 6.69 3.27 -10.62
C VAL A 7 7.97 2.81 -9.93
N ILE A 8 8.09 3.06 -8.63
CA ILE A 8 9.25 2.66 -7.85
C ILE A 8 8.93 1.40 -7.06
N GLY A 9 9.69 0.35 -7.35
CA GLY A 9 9.54 -0.97 -6.76
C GLY A 9 8.91 -1.98 -7.71
N ALA A 10 9.73 -2.76 -8.39
CA ALA A 10 9.33 -3.85 -9.29
C ALA A 10 8.98 -5.15 -8.53
N GLY A 11 8.37 -5.03 -7.35
CA GLY A 11 7.75 -6.14 -6.63
C GLY A 11 6.38 -6.49 -7.18
N ALA A 12 5.66 -7.39 -6.51
CA ALA A 12 4.35 -7.85 -6.97
C ALA A 12 3.37 -6.69 -7.23
N MET A 13 3.25 -5.73 -6.30
CA MET A 13 2.29 -4.63 -6.41
C MET A 13 2.71 -3.59 -7.46
N GLY A 14 3.99 -3.17 -7.48
CA GLY A 14 4.44 -2.19 -8.46
C GLY A 14 4.36 -2.70 -9.89
N THR A 15 4.68 -3.98 -10.12
CA THR A 15 4.48 -4.61 -11.43
C THR A 15 3.00 -4.66 -11.81
N ALA A 16 2.10 -4.98 -10.85
CA ALA A 16 0.67 -5.03 -11.10
C ALA A 16 0.07 -3.64 -11.41
N ILE A 17 0.48 -2.60 -10.67
CA ILE A 17 0.08 -1.22 -10.96
C ILE A 17 0.59 -0.81 -12.35
N SER A 18 1.86 -1.08 -12.67
CA SER A 18 2.43 -0.79 -13.99
C SER A 18 1.60 -1.44 -15.11
N GLN A 19 1.25 -2.72 -14.95
CA GLN A 19 0.43 -3.44 -15.91
C GLN A 19 -0.96 -2.79 -16.11
N CYS A 20 -1.61 -2.39 -15.01
CA CYS A 20 -2.93 -1.78 -15.08
C CYS A 20 -2.94 -0.40 -15.76
N ILE A 21 -1.91 0.42 -15.49
CA ILE A 21 -1.89 1.82 -15.95
C ILE A 21 -1.18 2.03 -17.29
N ALA A 22 -0.40 1.05 -17.75
CA ALA A 22 0.37 1.17 -19.00
C ALA A 22 -0.45 1.64 -20.21
N PRO A 23 -1.70 1.20 -20.42
CA PRO A 23 -2.52 1.68 -21.54
C PRO A 23 -2.88 3.18 -21.47
N ASN A 24 -2.83 3.78 -20.26
CA ASN A 24 -3.21 5.18 -20.03
C ASN A 24 -2.00 6.13 -20.02
N THR A 25 -0.79 5.62 -20.25
CA THR A 25 0.45 6.39 -20.11
C THR A 25 1.17 6.57 -21.44
N ASN A 26 1.87 7.68 -21.60
CA ASN A 26 2.74 7.91 -22.76
C ASN A 26 4.03 7.09 -22.65
N LYS A 27 4.67 7.16 -21.48
CA LYS A 27 5.88 6.43 -21.11
C LYS A 27 5.70 5.90 -19.71
N LEU A 28 6.00 4.64 -19.49
CA LEU A 28 5.95 4.00 -18.19
C LEU A 28 7.31 3.41 -17.83
N LEU A 29 7.92 3.95 -16.79
CA LEU A 29 9.20 3.49 -16.25
C LEU A 29 8.99 2.77 -14.94
N LEU A 30 9.39 1.50 -14.89
CA LEU A 30 9.36 0.67 -13.68
C LEU A 30 10.77 0.56 -13.10
N TYR A 31 11.01 1.25 -12.00
CA TYR A 31 12.31 1.19 -11.33
C TYR A 31 12.46 -0.11 -10.54
N ALA A 32 13.50 -0.86 -10.84
CA ALA A 32 13.92 -2.04 -10.11
C ALA A 32 15.36 -1.87 -9.60
N ARG A 33 15.57 -2.09 -8.30
CA ARG A 33 16.90 -2.01 -7.69
C ARG A 33 17.87 -3.05 -8.24
N ARG A 34 17.36 -4.25 -8.59
CA ARG A 34 18.14 -5.35 -9.13
C ARG A 34 18.11 -5.32 -10.65
N LYS A 35 19.31 -5.37 -11.25
CA LYS A 35 19.49 -5.31 -12.70
C LYS A 35 18.85 -6.51 -13.40
N GLU A 36 18.91 -7.69 -12.79
CA GLU A 36 18.36 -8.93 -13.33
C GLU A 36 16.86 -8.80 -13.61
N ILE A 37 16.12 -8.11 -12.72
CA ILE A 37 14.68 -7.85 -12.94
C ILE A 37 14.46 -6.88 -14.10
N CYS A 38 15.35 -5.90 -14.27
CA CYS A 38 15.27 -4.99 -15.41
C CYS A 38 15.51 -5.73 -16.73
N ASP A 39 16.50 -6.61 -16.76
CA ASP A 39 16.86 -7.39 -17.94
C ASP A 39 15.70 -8.32 -18.31
N ASP A 40 15.13 -9.08 -17.35
CA ASP A 40 13.95 -9.92 -17.55
C ASP A 40 12.77 -9.16 -18.16
N ILE A 41 12.47 -7.97 -17.61
CA ILE A 41 11.35 -7.15 -18.08
C ILE A 41 11.62 -6.57 -19.46
N ASN A 42 12.82 -6.07 -19.72
CA ASN A 42 13.14 -5.39 -20.99
C ASN A 42 13.32 -6.37 -22.14
N GLU A 43 13.87 -7.56 -21.90
CA GLU A 43 14.12 -8.58 -22.92
C GLU A 43 12.93 -9.52 -23.12
N GLY A 44 12.35 -10.00 -22.00
CA GLY A 44 11.28 -10.99 -22.00
C GLY A 44 9.88 -10.44 -21.85
N HIS A 45 9.71 -9.18 -21.48
CA HIS A 45 8.44 -8.61 -21.01
C HIS A 45 7.77 -9.44 -19.93
N ILE A 46 8.56 -10.00 -18.99
CA ILE A 46 8.09 -10.80 -17.87
C ILE A 46 8.85 -10.39 -16.62
N ASN A 47 8.15 -10.31 -15.50
CA ASN A 47 8.81 -10.23 -14.19
C ASN A 47 8.85 -11.66 -13.61
N CYS A 48 9.93 -12.38 -13.89
CA CYS A 48 10.04 -13.82 -13.58
C CYS A 48 9.93 -14.13 -12.09
N GLU A 49 10.33 -13.22 -11.22
CA GLU A 49 10.30 -13.45 -9.77
C GLU A 49 8.89 -13.29 -9.18
N TYR A 50 8.13 -12.29 -9.63
CA TYR A 50 6.85 -11.93 -9.01
C TYR A 50 5.62 -12.35 -9.82
N HIS A 51 5.73 -12.38 -11.14
CA HIS A 51 4.63 -12.69 -12.06
C HIS A 51 5.09 -13.48 -13.28
N PRO A 52 5.66 -14.69 -13.09
CA PRO A 52 6.31 -15.45 -14.17
C PRO A 52 5.36 -15.91 -15.28
N SER A 53 4.06 -15.92 -15.03
CA SER A 53 3.05 -16.42 -15.98
C SER A 53 2.33 -15.32 -16.77
N VAL A 54 2.69 -14.04 -16.58
CA VAL A 54 1.99 -12.93 -17.22
C VAL A 54 2.96 -12.07 -18.01
N LYS A 55 2.69 -11.94 -19.31
CA LYS A 55 3.43 -11.01 -20.18
C LYS A 55 3.04 -9.57 -19.86
N LEU A 56 4.03 -8.72 -19.66
CA LEU A 56 3.83 -7.31 -19.37
C LEU A 56 3.46 -6.54 -20.65
N HIS A 57 2.77 -5.42 -20.45
CA HIS A 57 2.42 -4.50 -21.52
C HIS A 57 3.70 -3.91 -22.15
N GLU A 58 3.71 -3.78 -23.47
CA GLU A 58 4.87 -3.33 -24.26
C GLU A 58 5.35 -1.90 -23.90
N ASN A 59 4.48 -1.07 -23.34
CA ASN A 59 4.80 0.28 -22.87
C ASN A 59 5.60 0.31 -21.55
N ILE A 60 5.77 -0.83 -20.87
CA ILE A 60 6.53 -0.92 -19.62
C ILE A 60 8.00 -1.11 -19.96
N ARG A 61 8.83 -0.15 -19.50
CA ARG A 61 10.28 -0.23 -19.56
C ARG A 61 10.84 -0.25 -18.14
N ALA A 62 11.63 -1.24 -17.81
CA ALA A 62 12.32 -1.28 -16.53
C ALA A 62 13.62 -0.46 -16.57
N VAL A 63 13.91 0.23 -15.46
CA VAL A 63 15.12 1.03 -15.27
C VAL A 63 15.75 0.72 -13.91
N ASN A 64 17.07 0.87 -13.83
CA ASN A 64 17.82 0.58 -12.60
C ASN A 64 18.50 1.84 -12.01
N ASP A 65 18.38 2.98 -12.68
CA ASP A 65 18.84 4.28 -12.18
C ASP A 65 17.63 5.18 -11.91
N LEU A 66 17.59 5.80 -10.72
CA LEU A 66 16.55 6.77 -10.37
C LEU A 66 16.60 8.02 -11.25
N CYS A 67 17.76 8.38 -11.78
CA CYS A 67 17.93 9.52 -12.68
C CYS A 67 17.11 9.38 -13.98
N ASP A 68 16.75 8.16 -14.39
CA ASP A 68 15.87 7.94 -15.53
C ASP A 68 14.44 8.49 -15.30
N LEU A 69 14.06 8.73 -14.04
CA LEU A 69 12.75 9.24 -13.66
C LEU A 69 12.63 10.78 -13.66
N LYS A 70 13.66 11.51 -14.05
CA LYS A 70 13.72 12.98 -13.98
C LYS A 70 12.58 13.71 -14.70
N ASP A 71 12.08 13.13 -15.79
CA ASP A 71 11.07 13.74 -16.67
C ASP A 71 9.66 13.12 -16.51
N VAL A 72 9.37 12.46 -15.36
CA VAL A 72 8.04 11.89 -15.12
C VAL A 72 7.12 12.88 -14.41
N ASP A 73 5.84 12.78 -14.75
CA ASP A 73 4.78 13.66 -14.21
C ASP A 73 4.18 13.09 -12.91
N VAL A 74 4.15 11.76 -12.79
CA VAL A 74 3.57 11.03 -11.65
C VAL A 74 4.49 9.86 -11.27
N ILE A 75 4.73 9.67 -9.97
CA ILE A 75 5.47 8.53 -9.44
C ILE A 75 4.62 7.74 -8.46
N PHE A 76 4.41 6.46 -8.74
CA PHE A 76 3.83 5.51 -7.78
C PHE A 76 4.93 4.89 -6.92
N LEU A 77 4.82 5.04 -5.60
CA LEU A 77 5.75 4.52 -4.61
C LEU A 77 5.25 3.17 -4.09
N CYS A 78 5.69 2.09 -4.72
CA CYS A 78 5.31 0.71 -4.40
C CYS A 78 6.40 -0.01 -3.60
N ILE A 79 6.92 0.67 -2.60
CA ILE A 79 8.02 0.24 -1.73
C ILE A 79 7.56 0.11 -0.27
N PRO A 80 8.28 -0.67 0.56
CA PRO A 80 8.01 -0.75 1.98
C PRO A 80 8.15 0.60 2.69
N SER A 81 7.37 0.82 3.76
CA SER A 81 7.43 2.04 4.57
C SER A 81 8.83 2.32 5.14
N SER A 82 9.60 1.26 5.45
CA SER A 82 10.95 1.36 6.02
C SER A 82 12.00 2.03 5.14
N VAL A 83 11.77 2.08 3.82
CA VAL A 83 12.72 2.69 2.85
C VAL A 83 12.16 3.97 2.23
N MET A 84 10.95 4.39 2.61
CA MET A 84 10.26 5.53 2.00
C MET A 84 11.10 6.82 2.12
N ARG A 85 11.51 7.18 3.33
CA ARG A 85 12.27 8.43 3.58
C ARG A 85 13.53 8.52 2.72
N GLN A 86 14.36 7.49 2.76
CA GLN A 86 15.61 7.47 1.98
C GLN A 86 15.34 7.61 0.47
N THR A 87 14.28 6.98 -0.01
CA THR A 87 13.88 7.09 -1.42
C THR A 87 13.42 8.51 -1.76
N MET A 88 12.66 9.16 -0.86
CA MET A 88 12.16 10.51 -1.09
C MET A 88 13.28 11.56 -1.09
N VAL A 89 14.28 11.44 -0.22
CA VAL A 89 15.48 12.30 -0.25
C VAL A 89 16.15 12.26 -1.63
N GLN A 90 16.36 11.05 -2.17
CA GLN A 90 16.99 10.89 -3.48
C GLN A 90 16.11 11.45 -4.62
N LEU A 91 14.82 11.16 -4.60
CA LEU A 91 13.90 11.60 -5.65
C LEU A 91 13.71 13.12 -5.68
N ASN A 92 13.74 13.76 -4.53
CA ASN A 92 13.57 15.21 -4.44
C ASN A 92 14.67 15.99 -5.19
N GLU A 93 15.86 15.42 -5.31
CA GLU A 93 16.97 16.00 -6.08
C GLU A 93 16.86 15.74 -7.59
N ILE A 94 16.07 14.75 -8.00
CA ILE A 94 16.04 14.23 -9.37
C ILE A 94 14.83 14.76 -10.16
N VAL A 95 13.63 14.73 -9.52
CA VAL A 95 12.39 14.97 -10.24
C VAL A 95 11.93 16.42 -10.13
N SER A 96 11.15 16.87 -11.12
CA SER A 96 10.56 18.20 -11.15
C SER A 96 9.67 18.45 -9.92
N ASP A 97 9.64 19.71 -9.43
CA ASP A 97 8.75 20.16 -8.34
C ASP A 97 7.25 19.96 -8.66
N LYS A 98 6.91 19.72 -9.92
CA LYS A 98 5.53 19.44 -10.36
C LYS A 98 5.18 17.96 -10.36
N CYS A 99 6.16 17.08 -10.11
CA CYS A 99 5.93 15.65 -10.07
C CYS A 99 5.00 15.28 -8.89
N ILE A 100 3.98 14.48 -9.17
CA ILE A 100 3.01 14.03 -8.17
C ILE A 100 3.47 12.69 -7.62
N PHE A 101 3.57 12.58 -6.30
CA PHE A 101 3.86 11.32 -5.62
C PHE A 101 2.59 10.61 -5.18
N VAL A 102 2.50 9.32 -5.49
CA VAL A 102 1.39 8.44 -5.11
C VAL A 102 1.91 7.34 -4.19
N SER A 103 1.60 7.42 -2.91
CA SER A 103 1.96 6.37 -1.94
C SER A 103 0.98 5.21 -2.00
N THR A 104 1.49 3.99 -2.12
CA THR A 104 0.72 2.74 -2.00
C THR A 104 1.08 1.96 -0.74
N ALA A 105 2.00 2.48 0.07
CA ALA A 105 2.47 1.83 1.28
C ALA A 105 1.37 1.79 2.36
N LYS A 106 1.31 0.70 3.11
CA LYS A 106 0.30 0.44 4.15
C LYS A 106 0.97 0.24 5.51
N GLY A 107 1.85 1.17 5.85
CA GLY A 107 2.62 1.16 7.09
C GLY A 107 2.96 2.56 7.56
N ILE A 108 3.58 2.64 8.74
CA ILE A 108 4.10 3.86 9.36
C ILE A 108 5.62 3.77 9.49
N GLU A 109 6.29 4.90 9.61
CA GLU A 109 7.72 4.95 9.84
C GLU A 109 8.05 4.57 11.29
N ASN A 110 8.88 3.54 11.51
CA ASN A 110 9.11 2.93 12.83
C ASN A 110 9.67 3.89 13.90
N LYS A 111 10.47 4.90 13.52
CA LYS A 111 11.13 5.78 14.49
C LYS A 111 10.30 7.01 14.85
N THR A 112 9.57 7.54 13.88
CA THR A 112 8.87 8.82 14.01
C THR A 112 7.36 8.64 14.14
N ASN A 113 6.84 7.43 13.90
CA ASN A 113 5.41 7.10 13.81
C ASN A 113 4.65 7.91 12.74
N LYS A 114 5.38 8.52 11.80
CA LYS A 114 4.80 9.30 10.71
C LYS A 114 4.14 8.39 9.67
N ARG A 115 3.02 8.85 9.16
CA ARG A 115 2.40 8.28 7.96
C ARG A 115 3.28 8.54 6.74
N MET A 116 3.13 7.74 5.70
CA MET A 116 3.96 7.90 4.51
C MET A 116 3.71 9.22 3.78
N SER A 117 2.48 9.74 3.82
CA SER A 117 2.17 11.08 3.31
C SER A 117 2.94 12.18 4.03
N GLU A 118 3.09 12.08 5.36
CA GLU A 118 3.87 13.03 6.16
C GLU A 118 5.37 12.92 5.87
N VAL A 119 5.88 11.71 5.67
CA VAL A 119 7.28 11.48 5.28
C VAL A 119 7.57 12.10 3.91
N ILE A 120 6.67 11.91 2.93
CA ILE A 120 6.80 12.50 1.60
C ILE A 120 6.79 14.02 1.67
N GLU A 121 5.86 14.61 2.42
CA GLU A 121 5.74 16.05 2.58
C GLU A 121 6.96 16.66 3.29
N GLU A 122 7.46 16.00 4.34
CA GLU A 122 8.65 16.44 5.07
C GLU A 122 9.90 16.48 4.19
N GLU A 123 10.13 15.47 3.35
CA GLU A 123 11.33 15.38 2.52
C GLU A 123 11.23 16.20 1.23
N THR A 124 10.03 16.50 0.75
CA THR A 124 9.87 17.12 -0.58
C THR A 124 9.13 18.47 -0.55
N GLY A 125 8.50 18.84 0.57
CA GLY A 125 7.62 20.00 0.64
C GLY A 125 6.32 19.85 -0.17
N ARG A 126 5.99 18.64 -0.68
CA ARG A 126 4.85 18.37 -1.56
C ARG A 126 3.87 17.42 -0.89
N SER A 127 2.58 17.70 -1.01
CA SER A 127 1.54 16.77 -0.58
C SER A 127 1.53 15.52 -1.44
N ALA A 128 1.24 14.37 -0.82
CA ALA A 128 1.12 13.11 -1.53
C ALA A 128 -0.33 12.78 -1.88
N VAL A 129 -0.51 12.01 -2.95
CA VAL A 129 -1.73 11.21 -3.16
C VAL A 129 -1.53 9.87 -2.48
N VAL A 130 -2.51 9.42 -1.70
CA VAL A 130 -2.50 8.10 -1.06
C VAL A 130 -3.42 7.17 -1.83
N LEU A 131 -2.97 5.96 -2.14
CA LEU A 131 -3.74 4.91 -2.79
C LEU A 131 -3.92 3.73 -1.82
N SER A 132 -5.17 3.38 -1.55
CA SER A 132 -5.52 2.23 -0.71
C SER A 132 -6.80 1.55 -1.21
N GLY A 133 -6.91 0.23 -1.03
CA GLY A 133 -8.09 -0.53 -1.48
C GLY A 133 -7.82 -2.03 -1.53
N PRO A 134 -8.83 -2.84 -1.86
CA PRO A 134 -8.72 -4.28 -2.01
C PRO A 134 -7.94 -4.63 -3.29
N ASN A 135 -6.65 -4.32 -3.28
CA ASN A 135 -5.77 -4.49 -4.44
C ASN A 135 -4.94 -5.77 -4.27
N ILE A 136 -5.36 -6.84 -4.92
CA ILE A 136 -4.65 -8.12 -4.97
C ILE A 136 -3.80 -8.13 -6.25
N ALA A 137 -2.48 -8.04 -6.10
CA ALA A 137 -1.57 -7.90 -7.23
C ALA A 137 -1.72 -8.99 -8.29
N SER A 138 -1.90 -10.26 -7.89
CA SER A 138 -2.09 -11.38 -8.82
C SER A 138 -3.40 -11.31 -9.62
N GLU A 139 -4.44 -10.67 -9.08
CA GLU A 139 -5.71 -10.45 -9.77
C GLU A 139 -5.60 -9.26 -10.74
N MET A 140 -4.99 -8.17 -10.29
CA MET A 140 -4.71 -7.00 -11.12
C MET A 140 -3.85 -7.37 -12.34
N MET A 141 -2.82 -8.21 -12.15
CA MET A 141 -1.98 -8.71 -13.25
C MET A 141 -2.78 -9.49 -14.30
N LYS A 142 -3.81 -10.21 -13.90
CA LYS A 142 -4.71 -10.94 -14.79
C LYS A 142 -5.80 -10.05 -15.39
N ASN A 143 -5.72 -8.73 -15.18
CA ASN A 143 -6.71 -7.74 -15.63
C ASN A 143 -8.14 -8.07 -15.16
N LEU A 144 -8.27 -8.62 -13.94
CA LEU A 144 -9.57 -8.86 -13.32
C LEU A 144 -10.13 -7.56 -12.72
N PRO A 145 -11.47 -7.40 -12.65
CA PRO A 145 -12.09 -6.22 -12.08
C PRO A 145 -11.58 -5.95 -10.64
N SER A 146 -11.15 -4.74 -10.42
CA SER A 146 -10.60 -4.25 -9.14
C SER A 146 -11.13 -2.86 -8.82
N ALA A 147 -11.03 -2.46 -7.56
CA ALA A 147 -11.38 -1.11 -7.13
C ALA A 147 -10.36 -0.57 -6.14
N THR A 148 -10.19 0.74 -6.13
CA THR A 148 -9.28 1.43 -5.21
C THR A 148 -9.82 2.80 -4.83
N THR A 149 -9.35 3.34 -3.72
CA THR A 149 -9.58 4.73 -3.31
C THR A 149 -8.27 5.48 -3.40
N ILE A 150 -8.31 6.69 -3.93
CA ILE A 150 -7.21 7.65 -3.83
C ILE A 150 -7.65 8.88 -3.03
N ALA A 151 -6.77 9.36 -2.17
CA ALA A 151 -7.00 10.54 -1.35
C ALA A 151 -5.89 11.57 -1.51
N SER A 152 -6.25 12.84 -1.60
CA SER A 152 -5.31 13.97 -1.57
C SER A 152 -6.05 15.24 -1.15
N ILE A 153 -5.35 16.16 -0.51
CA ILE A 153 -5.86 17.52 -0.25
C ILE A 153 -5.95 18.34 -1.54
N GLU A 154 -5.13 17.99 -2.54
CA GLU A 154 -5.04 18.69 -3.83
C GLU A 154 -6.01 18.09 -4.87
N LYS A 155 -7.08 18.80 -5.21
CA LYS A 155 -8.07 18.38 -6.21
C LYS A 155 -7.45 18.13 -7.59
N LYS A 156 -6.44 18.90 -7.95
CA LYS A 156 -5.74 18.78 -9.24
C LYS A 156 -5.04 17.43 -9.34
N ASP A 157 -4.33 17.04 -8.29
CA ASP A 157 -3.57 15.80 -8.25
C ASP A 157 -4.48 14.57 -8.27
N LEU A 158 -5.59 14.61 -7.53
CA LEU A 158 -6.64 13.58 -7.60
C LEU A 158 -7.14 13.38 -9.02
N LYS A 159 -7.40 14.47 -9.75
CA LYS A 159 -7.90 14.39 -11.13
C LYS A 159 -6.86 13.78 -12.07
N ILE A 160 -5.60 14.17 -11.94
CA ILE A 160 -4.49 13.64 -12.74
C ILE A 160 -4.28 12.15 -12.43
N VAL A 161 -4.10 11.78 -11.16
CA VAL A 161 -3.84 10.39 -10.77
C VAL A 161 -5.04 9.49 -11.09
N LYS A 162 -6.27 9.98 -10.93
CA LYS A 162 -7.47 9.26 -11.35
C LYS A 162 -7.45 8.97 -12.85
N SER A 163 -7.03 9.91 -13.70
CA SER A 163 -6.96 9.69 -15.15
C SER A 163 -5.94 8.64 -15.56
N VAL A 164 -4.84 8.52 -14.80
CA VAL A 164 -3.83 7.47 -15.00
C VAL A 164 -4.35 6.09 -14.57
N LEU A 165 -5.02 6.02 -13.41
CA LEU A 165 -5.45 4.76 -12.80
C LEU A 165 -6.72 4.17 -13.43
N SER A 166 -7.67 5.02 -13.87
CA SER A 166 -8.99 4.56 -14.28
C SER A 166 -8.94 3.77 -15.60
N THR A 167 -9.32 2.51 -15.53
CA THR A 167 -9.46 1.62 -16.69
C THR A 167 -10.83 0.93 -16.63
N PRO A 168 -11.27 0.23 -17.67
CA PRO A 168 -12.49 -0.58 -17.62
C PRO A 168 -12.46 -1.66 -16.51
N LYS A 169 -11.27 -2.01 -16.01
CA LYS A 169 -11.05 -3.05 -14.99
C LYS A 169 -10.63 -2.50 -13.63
N LEU A 170 -10.23 -1.24 -13.52
CA LEU A 170 -9.88 -0.60 -12.26
C LEU A 170 -10.75 0.62 -11.99
N LYS A 171 -11.73 0.46 -11.09
CA LYS A 171 -12.57 1.55 -10.62
C LYS A 171 -11.84 2.37 -9.55
N VAL A 172 -11.86 3.69 -9.67
CA VAL A 172 -11.17 4.61 -8.76
C VAL A 172 -12.14 5.56 -8.10
N ASN A 173 -12.31 5.42 -6.78
CA ASN A 173 -12.97 6.44 -5.94
C ASN A 173 -11.96 7.51 -5.52
N THR A 174 -12.46 8.70 -5.22
CA THR A 174 -11.64 9.82 -4.77
C THR A 174 -12.24 10.45 -3.52
N ASN A 175 -11.40 10.81 -2.54
CA ASN A 175 -11.79 11.62 -1.40
C ASN A 175 -10.67 12.59 -1.01
N HIS A 176 -10.92 13.44 0.00
CA HIS A 176 -9.94 14.41 0.55
C HIS A 176 -9.41 14.02 1.92
N ASP A 177 -9.82 12.87 2.44
CA ASP A 177 -9.38 12.36 3.75
C ASP A 177 -8.14 11.49 3.60
N VAL A 178 -6.97 12.13 3.47
CA VAL A 178 -5.68 11.46 3.38
C VAL A 178 -5.41 10.64 4.64
N ILE A 179 -5.71 11.21 5.82
CA ILE A 179 -5.49 10.56 7.11
C ILE A 179 -6.29 9.26 7.21
N GLY A 180 -7.60 9.34 7.02
CA GLY A 180 -8.47 8.17 7.12
C GLY A 180 -8.14 7.10 6.09
N THR A 181 -7.84 7.48 4.84
CA THR A 181 -7.49 6.55 3.77
C THR A 181 -6.18 5.79 4.08
N GLU A 182 -5.18 6.49 4.62
CA GLU A 182 -3.89 5.89 4.99
C GLU A 182 -4.04 4.96 6.19
N PHE A 183 -4.73 5.42 7.26
CA PHE A 183 -4.97 4.61 8.44
C PHE A 183 -5.84 3.36 8.16
N CYS A 184 -6.79 3.41 7.24
CA CYS A 184 -7.50 2.20 6.80
C CYS A 184 -6.52 1.13 6.30
N GLY A 185 -5.56 1.51 5.44
CA GLY A 185 -4.53 0.61 4.93
C GLY A 185 -3.58 0.09 6.01
N ILE A 186 -3.29 0.88 7.05
CA ILE A 186 -2.44 0.50 8.18
C ILE A 186 -3.17 -0.49 9.09
N ILE A 187 -4.38 -0.13 9.55
CA ILE A 187 -5.13 -0.89 10.56
C ILE A 187 -5.60 -2.24 10.00
N LYS A 188 -5.93 -2.34 8.72
CA LYS A 188 -6.35 -3.61 8.13
C LYS A 188 -5.36 -4.75 8.36
N ASN A 189 -4.07 -4.45 8.43
CA ASN A 189 -3.03 -5.45 8.64
C ASN A 189 -3.10 -6.03 10.05
N ILE A 190 -3.46 -5.21 11.05
CA ILE A 190 -3.69 -5.65 12.43
C ILE A 190 -4.94 -6.53 12.50
N LEU A 191 -6.03 -6.11 11.84
CA LEU A 191 -7.26 -6.89 11.79
C LEU A 191 -7.05 -8.24 11.09
N ALA A 192 -6.26 -8.27 10.03
CA ALA A 192 -5.92 -9.51 9.34
C ALA A 192 -5.18 -10.50 10.27
N ILE A 193 -4.22 -10.03 11.08
CA ILE A 193 -3.53 -10.84 12.08
C ILE A 193 -4.55 -11.35 13.11
N SER A 194 -5.39 -10.48 13.67
CA SER A 194 -6.41 -10.84 14.67
C SER A 194 -7.36 -11.94 14.15
N GLN A 195 -7.88 -11.79 12.93
CA GLN A 195 -8.76 -12.78 12.31
C GLN A 195 -8.01 -14.10 12.02
N GLY A 196 -6.73 -14.01 11.64
CA GLY A 196 -5.86 -15.15 11.49
C GLY A 196 -5.67 -15.92 12.81
N ILE A 197 -5.43 -15.22 13.93
CA ILE A 197 -5.32 -15.81 15.27
C ILE A 197 -6.61 -16.57 15.61
N CYS A 198 -7.77 -15.94 15.46
CA CYS A 198 -9.05 -16.60 15.71
C CYS A 198 -9.19 -17.89 14.89
N LYS A 199 -8.80 -17.87 13.62
CA LYS A 199 -8.82 -19.04 12.76
C LYS A 199 -7.83 -20.13 13.19
N GLY A 200 -6.60 -19.73 13.55
CA GLY A 200 -5.55 -20.65 14.03
C GLY A 200 -5.92 -21.36 15.35
N MET A 201 -6.65 -20.66 16.24
CA MET A 201 -7.19 -21.21 17.48
C MET A 201 -8.44 -22.08 17.29
N GLY A 202 -8.98 -22.22 16.08
CA GLY A 202 -10.19 -22.97 15.83
C GLY A 202 -11.48 -22.29 16.34
N ILE A 203 -11.46 -20.97 16.52
CA ILE A 203 -12.64 -20.20 16.93
C ILE A 203 -13.74 -20.33 15.87
N ASN A 204 -14.97 -20.61 16.29
CA ASN A 204 -16.11 -20.77 15.38
C ASN A 204 -16.46 -19.46 14.65
N ASP A 205 -17.15 -19.58 13.52
CA ASP A 205 -17.44 -18.44 12.66
C ASP A 205 -18.29 -17.35 13.33
N ASN A 206 -19.24 -17.70 14.18
CA ASN A 206 -20.07 -16.72 14.91
C ASN A 206 -19.20 -15.81 15.79
N ALA A 207 -18.30 -16.39 16.59
CA ALA A 207 -17.41 -15.64 17.46
C ALA A 207 -16.37 -14.85 16.64
N LYS A 208 -15.82 -15.46 15.59
CA LYS A 208 -14.88 -14.79 14.69
C LYS A 208 -15.46 -13.53 14.04
N PHE A 209 -16.72 -13.61 13.54
CA PHE A 209 -17.37 -12.44 12.96
C PHE A 209 -17.87 -11.43 14.00
N ALA A 210 -18.14 -11.84 15.24
CA ALA A 210 -18.38 -10.92 16.34
C ALA A 210 -17.12 -10.08 16.65
N VAL A 211 -15.94 -10.73 16.73
CA VAL A 211 -14.65 -10.04 16.87
C VAL A 211 -14.41 -9.10 15.69
N PHE A 212 -14.62 -9.56 14.45
CA PHE A 212 -14.49 -8.72 13.26
C PHE A 212 -15.35 -7.46 13.36
N THR A 213 -16.63 -7.61 13.69
CA THR A 213 -17.59 -6.49 13.80
C THR A 213 -17.13 -5.48 14.85
N LYS A 214 -16.68 -5.96 16.02
CA LYS A 214 -16.15 -5.08 17.07
C LYS A 214 -14.92 -4.33 16.60
N SER A 215 -13.93 -5.03 16.05
CA SER A 215 -12.68 -4.43 15.54
C SER A 215 -12.93 -3.44 14.40
N TYR A 216 -13.90 -3.71 13.52
CA TYR A 216 -14.33 -2.78 12.48
C TYR A 216 -14.89 -1.47 13.05
N ASN A 217 -15.74 -1.57 14.08
CA ASN A 217 -16.27 -0.38 14.76
C ASN A 217 -15.19 0.40 15.54
N GLU A 218 -14.25 -0.32 16.17
CA GLU A 218 -13.09 0.29 16.81
C GLU A 218 -12.22 1.04 15.80
N THR A 219 -12.03 0.49 14.60
CA THR A 219 -11.32 1.15 13.49
C THR A 219 -11.93 2.52 13.18
N LYS A 220 -13.27 2.62 13.12
CA LYS A 220 -13.97 3.90 12.91
C LYS A 220 -13.67 4.91 14.01
N CYS A 221 -13.61 4.46 15.26
CA CYS A 221 -13.29 5.31 16.39
C CYS A 221 -11.82 5.77 16.38
N ILE A 222 -10.90 4.86 16.01
CA ILE A 222 -9.47 5.18 15.91
C ILE A 222 -9.25 6.23 14.81
N ILE A 223 -9.83 6.04 13.62
CA ILE A 223 -9.69 6.97 12.50
C ILE A 223 -10.19 8.36 12.86
N GLU A 224 -11.33 8.46 13.55
CA GLU A 224 -11.86 9.73 14.03
C GLU A 224 -10.93 10.41 15.04
N LYS A 225 -10.35 9.64 15.97
CA LYS A 225 -9.40 10.16 16.98
C LYS A 225 -8.10 10.68 16.39
N VAL A 226 -7.63 10.09 15.31
CA VAL A 226 -6.40 10.54 14.61
C VAL A 226 -6.66 11.67 13.60
N GLY A 227 -7.89 12.16 13.51
CA GLY A 227 -8.26 13.30 12.67
C GLY A 227 -8.74 12.92 11.27
N GLY A 228 -8.99 11.64 11.00
CA GLY A 228 -9.63 11.18 9.78
C GLY A 228 -11.15 11.18 9.86
N ASN A 229 -11.81 10.93 8.74
CA ASN A 229 -13.26 10.87 8.66
C ASN A 229 -13.74 9.42 8.89
N ARG A 230 -14.64 9.25 9.86
CA ARG A 230 -15.24 7.98 10.21
C ARG A 230 -15.89 7.26 9.02
N SER A 231 -16.49 8.00 8.09
CA SER A 231 -17.13 7.44 6.90
C SER A 231 -16.14 6.89 5.85
N THR A 232 -14.88 7.29 5.89
CA THR A 232 -13.85 6.76 4.99
C THR A 232 -13.65 5.26 5.19
N VAL A 233 -13.93 4.74 6.39
CA VAL A 233 -13.85 3.30 6.69
C VAL A 233 -14.86 2.47 5.88
N ASP A 234 -15.96 3.08 5.42
CA ASP A 234 -17.01 2.39 4.66
C ASP A 234 -16.70 2.31 3.14
N ASP A 235 -15.60 2.93 2.67
CA ASP A 235 -15.16 2.93 1.27
C ASP A 235 -14.24 1.73 0.95
N TYR A 236 -13.74 1.63 -0.29
CA TYR A 236 -12.83 0.55 -0.74
C TYR A 236 -11.55 0.47 0.08
N CYS A 237 -10.96 1.61 0.46
CA CYS A 237 -9.75 1.65 1.31
C CYS A 237 -9.98 1.11 2.72
N GLY A 238 -11.21 1.20 3.24
CA GLY A 238 -11.62 0.70 4.55
C GLY A 238 -12.26 -0.69 4.44
N PHE A 239 -13.60 -0.77 4.41
CA PHE A 239 -14.33 -2.03 4.45
C PHE A 239 -13.84 -3.04 3.40
N GLY A 240 -13.66 -2.58 2.15
CA GLY A 240 -13.23 -3.45 1.06
C GLY A 240 -11.87 -4.11 1.32
N ASP A 241 -10.86 -3.32 1.73
CA ASP A 241 -9.51 -3.82 1.98
C ASP A 241 -9.41 -4.61 3.31
N ILE A 242 -10.15 -4.18 4.34
CA ILE A 242 -10.21 -4.86 5.63
C ILE A 242 -10.78 -6.27 5.47
N ILE A 243 -11.94 -6.43 4.83
CA ILE A 243 -12.57 -7.74 4.67
C ILE A 243 -11.72 -8.66 3.78
N THR A 244 -11.17 -8.12 2.69
CA THR A 244 -10.28 -8.87 1.79
C THR A 244 -9.05 -9.40 2.54
N ALA A 245 -8.40 -8.55 3.32
CA ALA A 245 -7.21 -8.94 4.08
C ALA A 245 -7.49 -9.91 5.23
N SER A 246 -8.70 -9.83 5.83
CA SER A 246 -9.08 -10.59 7.02
C SER A 246 -9.71 -11.95 6.71
N THR A 247 -10.24 -12.15 5.51
CA THR A 247 -10.98 -13.38 5.16
C THR A 247 -10.26 -14.27 4.15
N LEU A 248 -9.45 -13.66 3.27
CA LEU A 248 -8.77 -14.40 2.22
C LEU A 248 -7.39 -14.91 2.67
N ASN A 249 -7.07 -16.15 2.29
CA ASN A 249 -5.77 -16.78 2.60
C ASN A 249 -4.58 -16.15 1.84
N VAL A 250 -4.82 -15.23 0.92
CA VAL A 250 -3.76 -14.51 0.19
C VAL A 250 -3.07 -13.42 1.03
N SER A 251 -3.62 -13.08 2.18
CA SER A 251 -3.03 -12.08 3.09
C SER A 251 -1.90 -12.69 3.92
N ARG A 252 -0.67 -12.22 3.73
CA ARG A 252 0.49 -12.62 4.56
C ARG A 252 0.26 -12.38 6.03
N ASN A 253 -0.37 -11.26 6.40
CA ASN A 253 -0.68 -10.95 7.79
C ASN A 253 -1.74 -11.90 8.38
N HIS A 254 -2.74 -12.31 7.59
CA HIS A 254 -3.72 -13.31 8.02
C HIS A 254 -3.05 -14.67 8.26
N THR A 255 -2.16 -15.10 7.35
CA THR A 255 -1.38 -16.33 7.51
C THR A 255 -0.49 -16.29 8.75
N LEU A 256 0.19 -15.16 9.01
CA LEU A 256 0.96 -14.94 10.23
C LEU A 256 0.08 -15.12 11.49
N GLY A 257 -1.12 -14.54 11.46
CA GLY A 257 -2.09 -14.70 12.54
C GLY A 257 -2.48 -16.17 12.78
N ILE A 258 -2.70 -16.94 11.70
CA ILE A 258 -3.01 -18.38 11.81
C ILE A 258 -1.89 -19.11 12.54
N TRP A 259 -0.64 -18.88 12.18
CA TRP A 259 0.51 -19.48 12.85
C TRP A 259 0.57 -19.10 14.33
N TYR A 260 0.37 -17.85 14.68
CA TYR A 260 0.32 -17.41 16.08
C TYR A 260 -0.82 -18.09 16.85
N GLY A 261 -2.01 -18.22 16.26
CA GLY A 261 -3.13 -18.93 16.85
C GLY A 261 -2.88 -20.43 17.06
N GLN A 262 -1.99 -21.03 16.27
CA GLN A 262 -1.54 -22.41 16.40
C GLN A 262 -0.32 -22.57 17.34
N GLY A 263 0.17 -21.49 17.97
CA GLY A 263 1.35 -21.49 18.83
C GLY A 263 2.68 -21.52 18.06
N VAL A 264 2.67 -21.25 16.74
CA VAL A 264 3.88 -21.18 15.92
C VAL A 264 4.36 -19.74 15.86
N TYR A 265 5.52 -19.47 16.45
CA TYR A 265 6.15 -18.15 16.47
C TYR A 265 7.33 -18.15 15.50
N LEU A 266 7.34 -17.21 14.55
CA LEU A 266 8.41 -17.07 13.59
C LEU A 266 9.54 -16.23 14.17
N ASP A 267 10.77 -16.75 14.10
CA ASP A 267 11.98 -15.99 14.37
C ASP A 267 12.16 -14.86 13.35
N GLU A 268 12.88 -13.80 13.73
CA GLU A 268 13.11 -12.62 12.88
C GLU A 268 13.91 -12.91 11.58
N GLN A 269 14.48 -14.10 11.48
CA GLN A 269 15.35 -14.52 10.37
C GLN A 269 14.62 -15.01 9.11
N THR A 270 13.29 -15.04 9.10
CA THR A 270 12.53 -15.59 7.94
C THR A 270 12.60 -14.76 6.66
N GLY A 271 13.14 -13.55 6.69
CA GLY A 271 13.24 -12.65 5.52
C GLY A 271 11.89 -12.17 4.96
N VAL A 272 10.77 -12.59 5.53
CA VAL A 272 9.43 -12.20 5.10
C VAL A 272 9.01 -10.90 5.79
N LEU A 273 8.71 -9.88 5.00
CA LEU A 273 8.20 -8.61 5.50
C LEU A 273 6.73 -8.73 5.90
N PHE A 274 6.43 -8.51 7.19
CA PHE A 274 5.09 -8.41 7.74
C PHE A 274 4.85 -6.97 8.23
N GLU A 275 4.27 -6.12 7.40
CA GLU A 275 3.98 -4.72 7.80
C GLU A 275 3.06 -4.65 9.02
N GLY A 276 2.11 -5.60 9.14
CA GLY A 276 1.22 -5.69 10.29
C GLY A 276 1.94 -5.99 11.61
N LYS A 277 3.03 -6.80 11.61
CA LYS A 277 3.85 -7.04 12.81
C LYS A 277 4.50 -5.75 13.28
N ASN A 278 5.11 -4.99 12.38
CA ASN A 278 5.73 -3.71 12.69
C ASN A 278 4.69 -2.71 13.22
N THR A 279 3.56 -2.59 12.55
CA THR A 279 2.46 -1.70 12.96
C THR A 279 1.91 -2.07 14.34
N ALA A 280 1.70 -3.36 14.63
CA ALA A 280 1.22 -3.82 15.93
C ALA A 280 2.23 -3.52 17.05
N THR A 281 3.52 -3.70 16.80
CA THR A 281 4.59 -3.38 17.76
C THR A 281 4.63 -1.89 18.09
N VAL A 282 4.56 -1.02 17.07
CA VAL A 282 4.54 0.43 17.25
C VAL A 282 3.28 0.89 17.99
N SER A 283 2.10 0.37 17.62
CA SER A 283 0.83 0.69 18.27
C SER A 283 0.82 0.24 19.74
N TYR A 284 1.34 -0.95 20.05
CA TYR A 284 1.44 -1.45 21.41
C TYR A 284 2.37 -0.60 22.29
N THR A 285 3.52 -0.20 21.75
CA THR A 285 4.49 0.65 22.45
C THR A 285 3.89 2.03 22.75
N HIS A 286 3.11 2.57 21.81
CA HIS A 286 2.48 3.87 21.97
C HIS A 286 1.30 3.84 22.96
N LEU A 287 0.44 2.82 22.88
CA LEU A 287 -0.67 2.62 23.83
C LEU A 287 -0.17 2.41 25.26
N ARG A 288 0.90 1.63 25.46
CA ARG A 288 1.51 1.42 26.78
C ARG A 288 2.10 2.70 27.36
N ALA A 289 2.65 3.58 26.53
CA ALA A 289 3.15 4.88 26.97
C ALA A 289 2.01 5.82 27.43
N HIS A 290 0.80 5.66 26.88
CA HIS A 290 -0.38 6.44 27.27
C HIS A 290 -1.11 5.84 28.48
N GLU A 291 -1.14 4.51 28.65
CA GLU A 291 -1.72 3.87 29.84
C GLU A 291 -0.94 4.19 31.13
N THR A 292 0.39 4.27 31.04
CA THR A 292 1.23 4.68 32.18
C THR A 292 1.08 6.16 32.60
N LEU A 293 0.46 7.00 31.76
CA LEU A 293 0.14 8.40 32.08
C LEU A 293 -1.27 8.60 32.63
N SER A 294 -2.19 7.62 32.43
CA SER A 294 -3.56 7.68 32.95
C SER A 294 -3.73 6.99 34.32
N ASP A 295 -2.76 6.19 34.75
CA ASP A 295 -2.75 5.50 36.05
C ASP A 295 -1.88 6.19 37.10
N LEU A 296 -1.38 7.40 36.81
CA LEU A 296 -0.71 8.33 37.73
C LEU A 296 -1.58 9.58 37.97
#